data_eea2dbccb11253337a242935a657df9f
#
_entry.id   eea2dbccb11253337a242935a657df9f
#
_cell.length_a   1.000
_cell.length_b   1.000
_cell.length_c   1.000
_cell.angle_alpha   90.00
_cell.angle_beta   90.00
_cell.angle_gamma   90.00
#
_symmetry.space_group_name_H-M   'P 1'
#
loop_
_entity.id
_entity.type
_entity.pdbx_description
1 polymer ?
#
loop_
_entity_poly.entity_id
_entity_poly.type
_entity_poly.pdbx_seq_one_letter_code
_entity_poly.pdbx_strand_id
1 'polypeptide(L)'
;MGGYAQKAKGGMAMGGVIGETLPLGLGIALNPIAIVVAILILGTVNTPKNGIAFAFGWISGLTILLVLTALIVQARSVADPESTRSIVYVAKVAFGLILILAAVWGLRRRPRAEEDLERRRWTRLINEGGVVRSFGLGLFLSDFSIKNLTLVAAAAGVIGQADLENRDLAVAVGIFVVICTIGILVPLVVRVFGHERGDQLLTVWRTWLERNVAAVTAVVMVLLGTSLIGQGIGGLMA
;
A
#
# COMPACT_ATOMS: atom_id res chain seq x y z
N MET A 1 -29.88 -12.66 -25.08
CA MET A 1 -29.48 -13.51 -23.95
C MET A 1 -27.97 -13.50 -23.65
N GLY A 2 -27.08 -13.13 -24.59
CA GLY A 2 -25.63 -13.11 -24.39
C GLY A 2 -25.11 -12.06 -23.36
N GLY A 3 -25.74 -10.89 -23.27
CA GLY A 3 -25.24 -9.80 -22.40
C GLY A 3 -25.34 -10.07 -20.91
N TYR A 4 -26.31 -10.86 -20.43
CA TYR A 4 -26.46 -11.21 -19.03
C TYR A 4 -25.42 -12.25 -18.57
N ALA A 5 -25.04 -13.19 -19.42
CA ALA A 5 -24.04 -14.22 -19.12
C ALA A 5 -22.63 -13.61 -19.08
N GLN A 6 -22.33 -12.65 -19.95
CA GLN A 6 -21.07 -11.95 -19.99
C GLN A 6 -20.91 -11.03 -18.77
N LYS A 7 -21.99 -10.33 -18.37
CA LYS A 7 -21.99 -9.48 -17.16
C LYS A 7 -21.85 -10.30 -15.86
N ALA A 8 -22.40 -11.51 -15.81
CA ALA A 8 -22.26 -12.41 -14.67
C ALA A 8 -20.82 -12.97 -14.56
N LYS A 9 -20.17 -13.31 -15.69
CA LYS A 9 -18.76 -13.75 -15.71
C LYS A 9 -17.81 -12.62 -15.31
N GLY A 10 -18.02 -11.41 -15.80
CA GLY A 10 -17.22 -10.24 -15.43
C GLY A 10 -17.36 -9.89 -13.95
N GLY A 11 -18.57 -9.98 -13.39
CA GLY A 11 -18.81 -9.72 -11.96
C GLY A 11 -18.14 -10.74 -11.02
N MET A 12 -18.08 -12.01 -11.39
CA MET A 12 -17.37 -13.04 -10.63
C MET A 12 -15.85 -12.87 -10.73
N ALA A 13 -15.34 -12.52 -11.92
CA ALA A 13 -13.92 -12.24 -12.10
C ALA A 13 -13.47 -11.02 -11.27
N MET A 14 -14.26 -9.92 -11.32
CA MET A 14 -13.98 -8.71 -10.53
C MET A 14 -14.04 -8.98 -9.01
N GLY A 15 -15.02 -9.74 -8.52
CA GLY A 15 -15.13 -10.12 -7.13
C GLY A 15 -13.91 -10.90 -6.63
N GLY A 16 -13.39 -11.81 -7.46
CA GLY A 16 -12.16 -12.55 -7.18
C GLY A 16 -10.94 -11.62 -7.09
N VAL A 17 -10.79 -10.71 -8.06
CA VAL A 17 -9.69 -9.73 -8.08
C VAL A 17 -9.71 -8.83 -6.85
N ILE A 18 -10.89 -8.31 -6.47
CA ILE A 18 -11.03 -7.49 -5.27
C ILE A 18 -10.70 -8.32 -4.02
N GLY A 19 -11.21 -9.54 -3.91
CA GLY A 19 -10.96 -10.44 -2.79
C GLY A 19 -9.47 -10.74 -2.58
N GLU A 20 -8.73 -11.01 -3.67
CA GLU A 20 -7.30 -11.27 -3.62
C GLU A 20 -6.45 -10.02 -3.34
N THR A 21 -6.86 -8.86 -3.86
CA THR A 21 -6.10 -7.61 -3.69
C THR A 21 -6.41 -6.88 -2.38
N LEU A 22 -7.58 -7.11 -1.77
CA LEU A 22 -8.01 -6.46 -0.53
C LEU A 22 -7.00 -6.62 0.62
N PRO A 23 -6.51 -7.82 0.97
CA PRO A 23 -5.51 -7.95 2.04
C PRO A 23 -4.20 -7.24 1.70
N LEU A 24 -3.81 -7.21 0.42
CA LEU A 24 -2.61 -6.49 -0.02
C LEU A 24 -2.76 -4.98 0.16
N GLY A 25 -3.92 -4.44 -0.21
CA GLY A 25 -4.25 -3.02 -0.02
C GLY A 25 -4.31 -2.63 1.45
N LEU A 26 -4.91 -3.45 2.31
CA LEU A 26 -4.90 -3.24 3.76
C LEU A 26 -3.48 -3.27 4.33
N GLY A 27 -2.62 -4.13 3.82
CA GLY A 27 -1.22 -4.16 4.20
C GLY A 27 -0.46 -2.87 3.88
N ILE A 28 -0.79 -2.22 2.76
CA ILE A 28 -0.24 -0.90 2.40
C ILE A 28 -0.85 0.18 3.30
N ALA A 29 -2.18 0.16 3.52
CA ALA A 29 -2.88 1.11 4.38
C ALA A 29 -2.35 1.13 5.81
N LEU A 30 -2.00 -0.03 6.35
CA LEU A 30 -1.42 -0.21 7.68
C LEU A 30 0.09 0.06 7.72
N ASN A 31 0.58 1.03 6.93
CA ASN A 31 1.97 1.47 6.99
C ASN A 31 2.18 2.48 8.13
N PRO A 32 2.77 2.08 9.27
CA PRO A 32 2.87 2.95 10.43
C PRO A 32 3.73 4.17 10.19
N ILE A 33 4.77 4.07 9.35
CA ILE A 33 5.63 5.21 9.00
C ILE A 33 4.84 6.24 8.21
N ALA A 34 4.07 5.81 7.20
CA ALA A 34 3.27 6.72 6.41
C ALA A 34 2.18 7.41 7.25
N ILE A 35 1.55 6.68 8.18
CA ILE A 35 0.55 7.23 9.09
C ILE A 35 1.20 8.27 10.03
N VAL A 36 2.37 7.99 10.61
CA VAL A 36 3.09 8.94 11.46
C VAL A 36 3.47 10.20 10.68
N VAL A 37 3.98 10.06 9.45
CA VAL A 37 4.30 11.20 8.58
C VAL A 37 3.06 12.01 8.24
N ALA A 38 1.93 11.35 7.93
CA ALA A 38 0.66 12.03 7.70
C ALA A 38 0.24 12.87 8.93
N ILE A 39 0.29 12.29 10.14
CA ILE A 39 -0.03 12.99 11.39
C ILE A 39 0.93 14.17 11.63
N LEU A 40 2.22 14.00 11.35
CA LEU A 40 3.21 15.08 11.48
C LEU A 40 2.92 16.25 10.54
N ILE A 41 2.59 15.95 9.28
CA ILE A 41 2.21 16.98 8.28
C ILE A 41 0.94 17.72 8.74
N LEU A 42 0.00 16.98 9.32
CA LEU A 42 -1.24 17.56 9.86
C LEU A 42 -1.02 18.41 11.11
N GLY A 43 0.10 18.35 11.77
CA GLY A 43 0.53 19.24 12.86
C GLY A 43 1.22 20.52 12.40
N THR A 44 1.43 20.77 11.10
CA THR A 44 2.09 21.97 10.58
C THR A 44 1.14 23.16 10.43
N VAL A 45 1.70 24.37 10.29
CA VAL A 45 0.92 25.63 10.20
C VAL A 45 -0.07 25.67 9.00
N ASN A 46 0.29 25.02 7.88
CA ASN A 46 -0.55 24.95 6.66
C ASN A 46 -1.29 23.61 6.52
N THR A 47 -1.76 23.09 7.63
CA THR A 47 -2.28 21.74 7.84
C THR A 47 -3.16 21.16 6.73
N PRO A 48 -4.31 21.77 6.33
CA PRO A 48 -5.20 21.09 5.39
C PRO A 48 -4.56 20.92 4.00
N LYS A 49 -3.89 21.98 3.50
CA LYS A 49 -3.27 21.97 2.17
C LYS A 49 -2.13 20.97 2.07
N ASN A 50 -1.29 20.91 3.10
CA ASN A 50 -0.14 19.98 3.14
C ASN A 50 -0.60 18.53 3.29
N GLY A 51 -1.61 18.26 4.13
CA GLY A 51 -2.19 16.92 4.30
C GLY A 51 -2.85 16.41 3.01
N ILE A 52 -3.63 17.27 2.34
CA ILE A 52 -4.24 16.96 1.05
C ILE A 52 -3.16 16.69 -0.01
N ALA A 53 -2.14 17.54 -0.09
CA ALA A 53 -1.04 17.34 -1.04
C ALA A 53 -0.30 16.03 -0.80
N PHE A 54 -0.05 15.66 0.46
CA PHE A 54 0.55 14.38 0.82
C PHE A 54 -0.32 13.19 0.37
N ALA A 55 -1.63 13.25 0.62
CA ALA A 55 -2.56 12.21 0.19
C ALA A 55 -2.61 12.08 -1.34
N PHE A 56 -2.62 13.20 -2.08
CA PHE A 56 -2.56 13.19 -3.53
C PHE A 56 -1.23 12.63 -4.06
N GLY A 57 -0.10 12.97 -3.45
CA GLY A 57 1.20 12.38 -3.79
C GLY A 57 1.21 10.87 -3.58
N TRP A 58 0.70 10.40 -2.45
CA TRP A 58 0.56 8.97 -2.14
C TRP A 58 -0.32 8.24 -3.15
N ILE A 59 -1.51 8.76 -3.44
CA ILE A 59 -2.43 8.20 -4.44
C ILE A 59 -1.76 8.14 -5.81
N SER A 60 -1.10 9.22 -6.23
CA SER A 60 -0.43 9.29 -7.53
C SER A 60 0.68 8.27 -7.66
N GLY A 61 1.55 8.13 -6.65
CA GLY A 61 2.63 7.14 -6.64
C GLY A 61 2.07 5.72 -6.75
N LEU A 62 1.20 5.32 -5.83
CA LEU A 62 0.58 3.99 -5.86
C LEU A 62 -0.11 3.70 -7.19
N THR A 63 -0.85 4.67 -7.75
CA THR A 63 -1.56 4.48 -9.01
C THR A 63 -0.58 4.28 -10.17
N ILE A 64 0.44 5.11 -10.27
CA ILE A 64 1.46 5.01 -11.32
C ILE A 64 2.15 3.65 -11.24
N LEU A 65 2.63 3.27 -10.05
CA LEU A 65 3.34 2.01 -9.88
C LEU A 65 2.44 0.80 -10.18
N LEU A 66 1.21 0.80 -9.67
CA LEU A 66 0.25 -0.29 -9.89
C LEU A 66 -0.08 -0.43 -11.38
N VAL A 67 -0.44 0.68 -12.05
CA VAL A 67 -0.83 0.65 -13.47
C VAL A 67 0.35 0.22 -14.33
N LEU A 68 1.53 0.80 -14.14
CA LEU A 68 2.72 0.40 -14.91
C LEU A 68 3.04 -1.09 -14.74
N THR A 69 3.01 -1.59 -13.52
CA THR A 69 3.30 -3.00 -13.23
C THR A 69 2.20 -3.92 -13.81
N ALA A 70 0.93 -3.54 -13.67
CA ALA A 70 -0.19 -4.31 -14.23
C ALA A 70 -0.13 -4.38 -15.76
N LEU A 71 0.18 -3.27 -16.43
CA LEU A 71 0.34 -3.25 -17.90
C LEU A 71 1.50 -4.14 -18.36
N ILE A 72 2.62 -4.15 -17.63
CA ILE A 72 3.75 -5.03 -17.96
C ILE A 72 3.32 -6.50 -17.81
N VAL A 73 2.61 -6.86 -16.73
CA VAL A 73 2.13 -8.23 -16.51
C VAL A 73 1.12 -8.61 -17.58
N GLN A 74 0.17 -7.74 -17.90
CA GLN A 74 -0.83 -7.99 -18.94
C GLN A 74 -0.19 -8.21 -20.31
N ALA A 75 0.76 -7.35 -20.71
CA ALA A 75 1.47 -7.51 -21.98
C ALA A 75 2.22 -8.86 -22.07
N ARG A 76 2.83 -9.30 -20.97
CA ARG A 76 3.49 -10.62 -20.90
C ARG A 76 2.50 -11.77 -20.91
N SER A 77 1.37 -11.63 -20.23
CA SER A 77 0.31 -12.67 -20.20
C SER A 77 -0.29 -12.94 -21.59
N VAL A 78 -0.36 -11.91 -22.45
CA VAL A 78 -0.79 -12.07 -23.84
C VAL A 78 0.27 -12.78 -24.69
N ALA A 79 1.56 -12.48 -24.44
CA ALA A 79 2.68 -13.04 -25.22
C ALA A 79 2.99 -14.50 -24.86
N ASP A 80 2.96 -14.83 -23.56
CA ASP A 80 3.24 -16.16 -23.00
C ASP A 80 2.45 -16.36 -21.70
N PRO A 81 1.20 -16.89 -21.78
CA PRO A 81 0.32 -17.03 -20.63
C PRO A 81 0.83 -18.00 -19.56
N GLU A 82 1.36 -19.16 -19.96
CA GLU A 82 1.80 -20.20 -19.03
C GLU A 82 3.02 -19.76 -18.21
N SER A 83 4.03 -19.25 -18.91
CA SER A 83 5.24 -18.74 -18.28
C SER A 83 4.94 -17.55 -17.36
N THR A 84 4.06 -16.62 -17.78
CA THR A 84 3.66 -15.47 -16.97
C THR A 84 2.92 -15.91 -15.72
N ARG A 85 2.01 -16.89 -15.82
CA ARG A 85 1.25 -17.43 -14.69
C ARG A 85 2.21 -18.04 -13.66
N SER A 86 3.12 -18.91 -14.08
CA SER A 86 4.13 -19.53 -13.22
C SER A 86 5.04 -18.50 -12.55
N ILE A 87 5.52 -17.49 -13.30
CA ILE A 87 6.35 -16.42 -12.78
C ILE A 87 5.63 -15.65 -11.67
N VAL A 88 4.35 -15.31 -11.85
CA VAL A 88 3.59 -14.57 -10.84
C VAL A 88 3.39 -15.39 -9.57
N TYR A 89 3.11 -16.69 -9.66
CA TYR A 89 2.96 -17.53 -8.47
C TYR A 89 4.29 -17.75 -7.75
N VAL A 90 5.37 -17.99 -8.48
CA VAL A 90 6.72 -18.07 -7.89
C VAL A 90 7.11 -16.75 -7.25
N ALA A 91 6.81 -15.62 -7.88
CA ALA A 91 7.06 -14.30 -7.33
C ALA A 91 6.25 -14.06 -6.03
N LYS A 92 4.97 -14.49 -5.96
CA LYS A 92 4.17 -14.43 -4.73
C LYS A 92 4.84 -15.19 -3.58
N VAL A 93 5.34 -16.39 -3.82
CA VAL A 93 6.06 -17.18 -2.80
C VAL A 93 7.35 -16.48 -2.38
N ALA A 94 8.17 -16.05 -3.34
CA ALA A 94 9.43 -15.37 -3.06
C ALA A 94 9.21 -14.07 -2.27
N PHE A 95 8.22 -13.25 -2.67
CA PHE A 95 7.87 -12.02 -1.96
C PHE A 95 7.32 -12.30 -0.56
N GLY A 96 6.51 -13.35 -0.39
CA GLY A 96 6.02 -13.76 0.91
C GLY A 96 7.16 -14.14 1.86
N LEU A 97 8.15 -14.90 1.37
CA LEU A 97 9.35 -15.24 2.13
C LEU A 97 10.18 -14.00 2.49
N ILE A 98 10.39 -13.08 1.54
CA ILE A 98 11.10 -11.82 1.78
C ILE A 98 10.40 -11.02 2.88
N LEU A 99 9.07 -10.92 2.87
CA LEU A 99 8.33 -10.20 3.91
C LEU A 99 8.51 -10.84 5.29
N ILE A 100 8.42 -12.17 5.40
CA ILE A 100 8.62 -12.88 6.68
C ILE A 100 10.06 -12.69 7.19
N LEU A 101 11.06 -12.86 6.33
CA LEU A 101 12.46 -12.65 6.71
C LEU A 101 12.72 -11.21 7.14
N ALA A 102 12.16 -10.22 6.43
CA ALA A 102 12.25 -8.81 6.77
C ALA A 102 11.57 -8.50 8.11
N ALA A 103 10.43 -9.13 8.42
CA ALA A 103 9.75 -9.01 9.72
C ALA A 103 10.64 -9.51 10.87
N VAL A 104 11.20 -10.71 10.73
CA VAL A 104 12.08 -11.30 11.73
C VAL A 104 13.34 -10.45 11.94
N TRP A 105 13.92 -9.98 10.84
CA TRP A 105 15.11 -9.13 10.90
C TRP A 105 14.81 -7.75 11.53
N GLY A 106 13.68 -7.13 11.19
CA GLY A 106 13.22 -5.88 11.77
C GLY A 106 13.01 -5.94 13.28
N LEU A 107 12.43 -7.06 13.78
CA LEU A 107 12.24 -7.29 15.22
C LEU A 107 13.56 -7.52 15.98
N ARG A 108 14.56 -8.10 15.31
CA ARG A 108 15.89 -8.37 15.92
C ARG A 108 16.81 -7.16 15.94
N ARG A 109 16.55 -6.14 15.10
CA ARG A 109 17.31 -4.90 15.10
C ARG A 109 16.95 -4.08 16.33
N ARG A 110 17.97 -3.75 17.14
CA ARG A 110 17.83 -2.73 18.17
C ARG A 110 17.83 -1.34 17.50
N PRO A 111 16.95 -0.41 17.92
CA PRO A 111 16.99 0.98 17.44
C PRO A 111 18.40 1.53 17.60
N ARG A 112 18.98 2.08 16.54
CA ARG A 112 20.29 2.75 16.59
C ARG A 112 20.10 4.24 16.81
N ALA A 113 21.07 4.88 17.46
CA ALA A 113 21.10 6.33 17.63
C ALA A 113 21.01 7.14 16.31
N GLU A 114 21.38 6.51 15.18
CA GLU A 114 21.20 7.07 13.83
C GLU A 114 19.72 7.24 13.44
N GLU A 115 18.83 6.38 13.93
CA GLU A 115 17.38 6.49 13.65
C GLU A 115 16.77 7.74 14.28
N ASP A 116 17.30 8.21 15.42
CA ASP A 116 16.87 9.46 16.05
C ASP A 116 17.32 10.71 15.25
N LEU A 117 18.48 10.65 14.60
CA LEU A 117 18.96 11.70 13.70
C LEU A 117 18.17 11.76 12.39
N GLU A 118 17.85 10.62 11.81
CA GLU A 118 16.95 10.53 10.65
C GLU A 118 15.57 11.05 11.00
N ARG A 119 15.01 10.65 12.13
CA ARG A 119 13.70 11.12 12.61
C ARG A 119 13.68 12.64 12.77
N ARG A 120 14.74 13.26 13.32
CA ARG A 120 14.87 14.72 13.44
C ARG A 120 14.98 15.40 12.07
N ARG A 121 15.68 14.79 11.10
CA ARG A 121 15.76 15.29 9.72
C ARG A 121 14.39 15.26 9.05
N TRP A 122 13.66 14.16 9.15
CA TRP A 122 12.31 14.04 8.62
C TRP A 122 11.35 15.06 9.23
N THR A 123 11.37 15.24 10.56
CA THR A 123 10.54 16.24 11.24
C THR A 123 10.86 17.67 10.77
N ARG A 124 12.13 18.00 10.54
CA ARG A 124 12.54 19.30 10.02
C ARG A 124 12.07 19.50 8.57
N LEU A 125 12.26 18.51 7.71
CA LEU A 125 11.80 18.55 6.32
C LEU A 125 10.28 18.73 6.22
N ILE A 126 9.53 18.13 7.13
CA ILE A 126 8.07 18.24 7.19
C ILE A 126 7.66 19.64 7.69
N ASN A 127 8.29 20.16 8.74
CA ASN A 127 7.93 21.45 9.33
C ASN A 127 8.28 22.64 8.42
N GLU A 128 9.36 22.56 7.67
CA GLU A 128 9.78 23.58 6.70
C GLU A 128 9.16 23.37 5.31
N GLY A 129 8.37 22.26 5.12
CA GLY A 129 7.83 21.84 3.84
C GLY A 129 6.51 22.53 3.51
N GLY A 130 6.44 23.09 2.28
CA GLY A 130 5.17 23.54 1.68
C GLY A 130 4.43 22.38 0.98
N VAL A 131 3.38 22.73 0.26
CA VAL A 131 2.49 21.81 -0.50
C VAL A 131 3.28 20.87 -1.43
N VAL A 132 4.26 21.41 -2.16
CA VAL A 132 5.08 20.63 -3.12
C VAL A 132 5.91 19.56 -2.43
N ARG A 133 6.53 19.88 -1.28
CA ARG A 133 7.30 18.89 -0.50
C ARG A 133 6.40 17.83 0.10
N SER A 134 5.22 18.20 0.59
CA SER A 134 4.25 17.24 1.12
C SER A 134 3.77 16.28 0.04
N PHE A 135 3.51 16.76 -1.18
CA PHE A 135 3.20 15.92 -2.33
C PHE A 135 4.36 14.96 -2.66
N GLY A 136 5.58 15.50 -2.76
CA GLY A 136 6.78 14.68 -3.02
C GLY A 136 7.04 13.61 -1.95
N LEU A 137 6.80 13.92 -0.67
CA LEU A 137 6.88 12.94 0.42
C LEU A 137 5.83 11.84 0.29
N GLY A 138 4.60 12.19 -0.10
CA GLY A 138 3.55 11.20 -0.36
C GLY A 138 3.94 10.27 -1.48
N LEU A 139 4.38 10.81 -2.61
CA LEU A 139 4.84 10.06 -3.77
C LEU A 139 6.04 9.15 -3.42
N PHE A 140 7.01 9.65 -2.70
CA PHE A 140 8.19 8.88 -2.29
C PHE A 140 7.85 7.75 -1.32
N LEU A 141 7.06 8.02 -0.28
CA LEU A 141 6.73 7.03 0.74
C LEU A 141 5.77 5.95 0.25
N SER A 142 4.98 6.22 -0.80
CA SER A 142 4.11 5.20 -1.41
C SER A 142 4.93 4.08 -2.06
N ASP A 143 6.04 4.42 -2.71
CA ASP A 143 6.75 3.52 -3.61
C ASP A 143 8.10 3.03 -3.05
N PHE A 144 8.76 3.82 -2.21
CA PHE A 144 10.13 3.54 -1.75
C PHE A 144 10.24 2.54 -0.58
N SER A 145 9.15 1.93 -0.17
CA SER A 145 9.17 0.84 0.82
C SER A 145 9.20 -0.51 0.11
N ILE A 146 10.20 -1.36 0.38
CA ILE A 146 10.28 -2.74 -0.14
C ILE A 146 8.95 -3.47 0.09
N LYS A 147 8.33 -3.27 1.26
CA LYS A 147 7.01 -3.82 1.59
C LYS A 147 5.94 -3.35 0.61
N ASN A 148 5.81 -2.04 0.39
CA ASN A 148 4.79 -1.50 -0.50
C ASN A 148 5.02 -1.93 -1.94
N LEU A 149 6.27 -1.87 -2.42
CA LEU A 149 6.64 -2.33 -3.75
C LEU A 149 6.24 -3.79 -3.98
N THR A 150 6.53 -4.66 -3.02
CA THR A 150 6.17 -6.09 -3.05
C THR A 150 4.66 -6.28 -3.12
N LEU A 151 3.89 -5.55 -2.29
CA LEU A 151 2.43 -5.67 -2.23
C LEU A 151 1.76 -5.12 -3.49
N VAL A 152 2.25 -3.99 -4.02
CA VAL A 152 1.77 -3.43 -5.29
C VAL A 152 2.09 -4.36 -6.44
N ALA A 153 3.29 -4.94 -6.50
CA ALA A 153 3.66 -5.90 -7.53
C ALA A 153 2.77 -7.17 -7.48
N ALA A 154 2.47 -7.67 -6.28
CA ALA A 154 1.57 -8.79 -6.10
C ALA A 154 0.13 -8.45 -6.56
N ALA A 155 -0.39 -7.27 -6.20
CA ALA A 155 -1.70 -6.80 -6.65
C ALA A 155 -1.75 -6.59 -8.17
N ALA A 156 -0.70 -6.00 -8.75
CA ALA A 156 -0.57 -5.83 -10.20
C ALA A 156 -0.56 -7.18 -10.93
N GLY A 157 0.09 -8.20 -10.34
CA GLY A 157 0.06 -9.56 -10.86
C GLY A 157 -1.35 -10.16 -10.90
N VAL A 158 -2.17 -9.93 -9.88
CA VAL A 158 -3.58 -10.38 -9.85
C VAL A 158 -4.40 -9.61 -10.90
N ILE A 159 -4.32 -8.28 -10.89
CA ILE A 159 -5.08 -7.41 -11.79
C ILE A 159 -4.69 -7.63 -13.25
N GLY A 160 -3.38 -7.74 -13.54
CA GLY A 160 -2.88 -7.90 -14.91
C GLY A 160 -3.17 -9.25 -15.55
N GLN A 161 -3.42 -10.30 -14.75
CA GLN A 161 -3.81 -11.63 -15.24
C GLN A 161 -5.32 -11.83 -15.36
N ALA A 162 -6.12 -10.92 -14.80
CA ALA A 162 -7.58 -11.12 -14.69
C ALA A 162 -8.36 -10.87 -15.99
N ASP A 163 -7.67 -10.50 -17.09
CA ASP A 163 -8.28 -10.20 -18.40
C ASP A 163 -9.55 -9.33 -18.30
N LEU A 164 -9.46 -8.27 -17.50
CA LEU A 164 -10.56 -7.35 -17.26
C LEU A 164 -10.73 -6.38 -18.45
N GLU A 165 -11.96 -6.06 -18.78
CA GLU A 165 -12.24 -4.93 -19.68
C GLU A 165 -11.73 -3.62 -19.07
N ASN A 166 -11.38 -2.63 -19.90
CA ASN A 166 -10.80 -1.36 -19.44
C ASN A 166 -11.59 -0.67 -18.33
N ARG A 167 -12.90 -0.78 -18.32
CA ARG A 167 -13.77 -0.23 -17.28
C ARG A 167 -13.61 -0.97 -15.96
N ASP A 168 -13.61 -2.29 -15.99
CA ASP A 168 -13.50 -3.14 -14.81
C ASP A 168 -12.09 -3.06 -14.22
N LEU A 169 -11.08 -2.94 -15.08
CA LEU A 169 -9.70 -2.65 -14.69
C LEU A 169 -9.60 -1.32 -13.93
N ALA A 170 -10.18 -0.26 -14.47
CA ALA A 170 -10.17 1.05 -13.81
C ALA A 170 -10.87 1.02 -12.43
N VAL A 171 -11.98 0.28 -12.31
CA VAL A 171 -12.70 0.10 -11.05
C VAL A 171 -11.87 -0.70 -10.06
N ALA A 172 -11.25 -1.81 -10.47
CA ALA A 172 -10.40 -2.64 -9.61
C ALA A 172 -9.20 -1.84 -9.09
N VAL A 173 -8.51 -1.10 -9.96
CA VAL A 173 -7.42 -0.18 -9.60
C VAL A 173 -7.91 0.89 -8.63
N GLY A 174 -9.06 1.52 -8.91
CA GLY A 174 -9.64 2.56 -8.06
C GLY A 174 -9.96 2.04 -6.66
N ILE A 175 -10.60 0.89 -6.54
CA ILE A 175 -10.92 0.25 -5.25
C ILE A 175 -9.63 -0.06 -4.48
N PHE A 176 -8.63 -0.66 -5.14
CA PHE A 176 -7.36 -0.98 -4.50
C PHE A 176 -6.66 0.28 -3.96
N VAL A 177 -6.57 1.34 -4.78
CA VAL A 177 -5.94 2.61 -4.37
C VAL A 177 -6.70 3.27 -3.21
N VAL A 178 -8.04 3.25 -3.22
CA VAL A 178 -8.86 3.75 -2.11
C VAL A 178 -8.53 2.98 -0.83
N ILE A 179 -8.50 1.65 -0.87
CA ILE A 179 -8.16 0.82 0.30
C ILE A 179 -6.76 1.17 0.81
N CYS A 180 -5.75 1.25 -0.08
CA CYS A 180 -4.38 1.62 0.29
C CYS A 180 -4.25 2.99 0.94
N THR A 181 -5.18 3.90 0.66
CA THR A 181 -5.15 5.28 1.12
C THR A 181 -5.87 5.48 2.45
N ILE A 182 -6.69 4.53 2.89
CA ILE A 182 -7.50 4.65 4.13
C ILE A 182 -6.61 5.02 5.33
N GLY A 183 -5.43 4.39 5.47
CA GLY A 183 -4.53 4.66 6.58
C GLY A 183 -4.06 6.12 6.67
N ILE A 184 -4.00 6.83 5.56
CA ILE A 184 -3.63 8.24 5.48
C ILE A 184 -4.85 9.15 5.57
N LEU A 185 -5.98 8.73 4.98
CA LEU A 185 -7.22 9.50 5.01
C LEU A 185 -7.82 9.57 6.41
N VAL A 186 -7.72 8.51 7.21
CA VAL A 186 -8.27 8.50 8.57
C VAL A 186 -7.70 9.61 9.44
N PRO A 187 -6.37 9.81 9.57
CA PRO A 187 -5.82 10.95 10.29
C PRO A 187 -6.27 12.30 9.73
N LEU A 188 -6.38 12.43 8.39
CA LEU A 188 -6.84 13.66 7.74
C LEU A 188 -8.29 13.98 8.13
N VAL A 189 -9.18 13.00 8.08
CA VAL A 189 -10.59 13.15 8.48
C VAL A 189 -10.69 13.52 9.96
N VAL A 190 -9.96 12.81 10.83
CA VAL A 190 -9.92 13.11 12.27
C VAL A 190 -9.44 14.55 12.52
N ARG A 191 -8.45 15.04 11.77
CA ARG A 191 -7.97 16.40 11.91
C ARG A 191 -8.99 17.45 11.47
N VAL A 192 -9.67 17.20 10.34
CA VAL A 192 -10.64 18.16 9.76
C VAL A 192 -11.92 18.25 10.60
N PHE A 193 -12.42 17.13 11.07
CA PHE A 193 -13.72 17.05 11.76
C PHE A 193 -13.62 16.97 13.30
N GLY A 194 -12.47 16.55 13.83
CA GLY A 194 -12.30 16.27 15.26
C GLY A 194 -11.97 17.50 16.13
N HIS A 195 -11.66 18.65 15.52
CA HIS A 195 -11.27 19.87 16.24
C HIS A 195 -10.20 19.58 17.32
N GLU A 196 -10.28 20.17 18.50
CA GLU A 196 -9.32 19.98 19.60
C GLU A 196 -9.20 18.52 20.08
N ARG A 197 -10.31 17.77 20.12
CA ARG A 197 -10.32 16.34 20.46
C ARG A 197 -9.59 15.51 19.41
N GLY A 198 -9.70 15.91 18.14
CA GLY A 198 -8.97 15.28 17.03
C GLY A 198 -7.46 15.40 17.21
N ASP A 199 -6.97 16.57 17.61
CA ASP A 199 -5.54 16.83 17.84
C ASP A 199 -4.97 15.99 19.00
N GLN A 200 -5.72 15.88 20.08
CA GLN A 200 -5.35 15.01 21.20
C GLN A 200 -5.27 13.54 20.77
N LEU A 201 -6.26 13.06 20.03
CA LEU A 201 -6.32 11.69 19.52
C LEU A 201 -5.15 11.40 18.58
N LEU A 202 -4.87 12.29 17.64
CA LEU A 202 -3.76 12.13 16.71
C LEU A 202 -2.40 12.12 17.42
N THR A 203 -2.24 12.91 18.49
CA THR A 203 -1.04 12.92 19.31
C THR A 203 -0.84 11.58 20.03
N VAL A 204 -1.92 11.00 20.59
CA VAL A 204 -1.88 9.69 21.23
C VAL A 204 -1.54 8.60 20.20
N TRP A 205 -2.21 8.60 19.04
CA TRP A 205 -1.93 7.63 17.96
C TRP A 205 -0.49 7.72 17.47
N ARG A 206 0.00 8.93 17.24
CA ARG A 206 1.38 9.14 16.83
C ARG A 206 2.36 8.57 17.84
N THR A 207 2.20 8.91 19.12
CA THR A 207 3.10 8.45 20.19
C THR A 207 3.09 6.93 20.31
N TRP A 208 1.91 6.32 20.20
CA TRP A 208 1.77 4.87 20.25
C TRP A 208 2.42 4.20 19.03
N LEU A 209 2.14 4.69 17.82
CA LEU A 209 2.72 4.18 16.57
C LEU A 209 4.25 4.31 16.59
N GLU A 210 4.78 5.46 16.99
CA GLU A 210 6.23 5.70 17.07
C GLU A 210 6.93 4.68 17.98
N ARG A 211 6.28 4.28 19.07
CA ARG A 211 6.81 3.27 20.00
C ARG A 211 6.69 1.84 19.47
N ASN A 212 5.73 1.58 18.61
CA ASN A 212 5.36 0.23 18.18
C ASN A 212 5.59 -0.02 16.67
N VAL A 213 6.26 0.88 15.96
CA VAL A 213 6.48 0.79 14.50
C VAL A 213 7.02 -0.59 14.10
N ALA A 214 8.07 -1.08 14.79
CA ALA A 214 8.70 -2.35 14.46
C ALA A 214 7.73 -3.53 14.65
N ALA A 215 6.99 -3.55 15.75
CA ALA A 215 6.04 -4.62 16.07
C ALA A 215 4.85 -4.62 15.07
N VAL A 216 4.24 -3.46 14.83
CA VAL A 216 3.11 -3.34 13.89
C VAL A 216 3.54 -3.73 12.49
N THR A 217 4.71 -3.23 12.02
CA THR A 217 5.23 -3.58 10.69
C THR A 217 5.52 -5.07 10.58
N ALA A 218 6.11 -5.68 11.61
CA ALA A 218 6.42 -7.12 11.59
C ALA A 218 5.15 -7.98 11.55
N VAL A 219 4.12 -7.67 12.35
CA VAL A 219 2.84 -8.39 12.33
C VAL A 219 2.20 -8.31 10.94
N VAL A 220 2.13 -7.11 10.37
CA VAL A 220 1.58 -6.92 9.01
C VAL A 220 2.38 -7.73 7.97
N MET A 221 3.72 -7.68 8.03
CA MET A 221 4.58 -8.41 7.10
C MET A 221 4.42 -9.94 7.23
N VAL A 222 4.27 -10.47 8.44
CA VAL A 222 4.06 -11.92 8.65
C VAL A 222 2.71 -12.35 8.10
N LEU A 223 1.63 -11.62 8.41
CA LEU A 223 0.29 -11.94 7.93
C LEU A 223 0.22 -11.92 6.39
N LEU A 224 0.82 -10.91 5.77
CA LEU A 224 0.83 -10.78 4.32
C LEU A 224 1.78 -11.79 3.67
N GLY A 225 2.92 -12.04 4.27
CA GLY A 225 3.88 -13.02 3.79
C GLY A 225 3.29 -14.43 3.76
N THR A 226 2.60 -14.84 4.82
CA THR A 226 1.90 -16.13 4.86
C THR A 226 0.76 -16.21 3.86
N SER A 227 -0.01 -15.13 3.68
CA SER A 227 -1.07 -15.06 2.66
C SER A 227 -0.51 -15.20 1.24
N LEU A 228 0.57 -14.48 0.91
CA LEU A 228 1.22 -14.55 -0.40
C LEU A 228 1.80 -15.94 -0.68
N ILE A 229 2.43 -16.58 0.31
CA ILE A 229 2.95 -17.96 0.17
C ILE A 229 1.79 -18.91 -0.10
N GLY A 230 0.71 -18.83 0.67
CA GLY A 230 -0.47 -19.67 0.47
C GLY A 230 -1.07 -19.53 -0.93
N GLN A 231 -1.26 -18.30 -1.41
CA GLN A 231 -1.76 -18.03 -2.77
C GLN A 231 -0.79 -18.51 -3.86
N GLY A 232 0.52 -18.34 -3.66
CA GLY A 232 1.53 -18.77 -4.61
C GLY A 232 1.60 -20.29 -4.73
N ILE A 233 1.62 -21.01 -3.61
CA ILE A 233 1.62 -22.49 -3.59
C ILE A 233 0.31 -23.03 -4.18
N GLY A 234 -0.84 -22.50 -3.77
CA GLY A 234 -2.13 -22.92 -4.29
C GLY A 234 -2.25 -22.75 -5.82
N GLY A 235 -1.71 -21.65 -6.35
CA GLY A 235 -1.72 -21.41 -7.80
C GLY A 235 -0.69 -22.22 -8.60
N LEU A 236 0.38 -22.72 -7.98
CA LEU A 236 1.35 -23.61 -8.62
C LEU A 236 0.85 -25.07 -8.66
N MET A 237 -0.09 -25.44 -7.78
CA MET A 237 -0.66 -26.78 -7.71
C MET A 237 -1.95 -26.93 -8.52
N ALA A 238 -2.54 -25.82 -8.99
CA ALA A 238 -3.76 -25.78 -9.79
C ALA A 238 -3.49 -25.79 -11.29
#